data_1ee5117dd0cb2b57a6a8a0fa5f32d81a
#
_entry.id   1ee5117dd0cb2b57a6a8a0fa5f32d81a
#
_cell.length_a   1.000
_cell.length_b   1.000
_cell.length_c   1.000
_cell.angle_alpha   90.00
_cell.angle_beta   90.00
_cell.angle_gamma   90.00
#
_symmetry.space_group_name_H-M   'P 1'
#
loop_
_entity.id
_entity.type
_entity.pdbx_description
1 polymer ?
#
loop_
_entity_poly.entity_id
_entity_poly.type
_entity_poly.pdbx_seq_one_letter_code
_entity_poly.pdbx_strand_id
1 'polypeptide(L)'
;MTVRVMLISPAVTASREARFGDDGPLDAAGLRRTRGAAGAVPAAGLVLTAPSPRCRDTAAALGADARAEPALRDLDAGRWRGRGLTELSASEPGALAAWLTDPGAAPHGGESVRDVVARAGTWLDGLPDGRVLAVTTPAVIRAALVHALALPAESFWRLDVQPLTLTELSGRGGRWNLRCGAPLAVPGPAHGESPAAPEA
;
A
#
# COMPACT_ATOMS: atom_id res chain seq x y z
N MET A 1 -2.94 -25.61 -4.52
CA MET A 1 -2.98 -24.45 -5.45
C MET A 1 -2.14 -23.32 -4.87
N THR A 2 -1.84 -22.27 -5.61
CA THR A 2 -0.96 -21.17 -5.19
C THR A 2 -1.77 -19.89 -5.05
N VAL A 3 -1.61 -19.16 -3.96
CA VAL A 3 -2.15 -17.82 -3.79
C VAL A 3 -1.18 -16.82 -4.40
N ARG A 4 -1.71 -15.87 -5.19
CA ARG A 4 -0.97 -14.72 -5.69
C ARG A 4 -1.66 -13.45 -5.24
N VAL A 5 -0.98 -12.70 -4.41
CA VAL A 5 -1.49 -11.43 -3.83
C VAL A 5 -0.77 -10.27 -4.48
N MET A 6 -1.55 -9.34 -5.02
CA MET A 6 -1.09 -8.13 -5.69
C MET A 6 -1.53 -6.94 -4.85
N LEU A 7 -0.60 -6.30 -4.17
CA LEU A 7 -0.84 -5.14 -3.31
C LEU A 7 -0.51 -3.87 -4.06
N ILE A 8 -1.47 -2.97 -4.18
CA ILE A 8 -1.28 -1.65 -4.79
C ILE A 8 -1.31 -0.60 -3.68
N SER A 9 -0.24 0.21 -3.62
CA SER A 9 -0.21 1.39 -2.76
C SER A 9 -1.05 2.51 -3.36
N PRO A 10 -1.79 3.29 -2.56
CA PRO A 10 -2.65 4.34 -3.07
C PRO A 10 -1.84 5.51 -3.64
N ALA A 11 -2.48 6.31 -4.47
CA ALA A 11 -1.91 7.57 -4.90
C ALA A 11 -1.74 8.53 -3.71
N VAL A 12 -0.74 9.42 -3.82
CA VAL A 12 -0.59 10.52 -2.86
C VAL A 12 -1.54 11.66 -3.20
N THR A 13 -1.97 12.37 -2.17
CA THR A 13 -2.60 13.68 -2.28
C THR A 13 -1.53 14.77 -2.40
N ALA A 14 -1.89 15.97 -2.84
CA ALA A 14 -0.96 17.10 -2.95
C ALA A 14 -0.55 17.69 -1.57
N SER A 15 -0.96 17.08 -0.46
CA SER A 15 -0.54 17.50 0.87
C SER A 15 0.99 17.43 0.97
N ARG A 16 1.61 18.55 1.28
CA ARG A 16 3.07 18.68 1.37
C ARG A 16 3.65 18.04 2.63
N GLU A 17 2.83 17.74 3.60
CA GLU A 17 3.25 17.18 4.88
C GLU A 17 2.51 15.87 5.15
N ALA A 18 3.28 14.80 5.33
CA ALA A 18 2.73 13.52 5.74
C ALA A 18 2.22 13.60 7.19
N ARG A 19 0.95 13.27 7.40
CA ARG A 19 0.31 13.22 8.72
C ARG A 19 -0.14 11.81 9.04
N PHE A 20 -0.09 11.42 10.29
CA PHE A 20 -0.59 10.13 10.73
C PHE A 20 -2.09 10.01 10.51
N GLY A 21 -2.51 8.92 9.88
CA GLY A 21 -3.92 8.66 9.59
C GLY A 21 -4.54 9.68 8.61
N ASP A 22 -3.73 10.32 7.75
CA ASP A 22 -4.22 11.15 6.66
C ASP A 22 -4.75 10.27 5.53
N ASP A 23 -6.00 9.85 5.69
CA ASP A 23 -6.73 8.95 4.80
C ASP A 23 -7.77 9.69 3.94
N GLY A 24 -7.63 10.99 3.78
CA GLY A 24 -8.54 11.84 3.00
C GLY A 24 -8.68 11.36 1.54
N PRO A 25 -9.73 11.81 0.82
CA PRO A 25 -9.97 11.46 -0.57
C PRO A 25 -8.81 11.93 -1.47
N LEU A 26 -8.69 11.33 -2.65
CA LEU A 26 -7.73 11.78 -3.64
C LEU A 26 -8.11 13.17 -4.17
N ASP A 27 -7.09 14.00 -4.34
CA ASP A 27 -7.24 15.26 -5.08
C ASP A 27 -7.33 15.02 -6.59
N ALA A 28 -7.63 16.10 -7.35
CA ALA A 28 -7.76 16.01 -8.80
C ALA A 28 -6.46 15.52 -9.49
N ALA A 29 -5.28 15.82 -8.95
CA ALA A 29 -4.01 15.39 -9.51
C ALA A 29 -3.76 13.90 -9.24
N GLY A 30 -4.04 13.43 -8.03
CA GLY A 30 -4.01 12.02 -7.66
C GLY A 30 -4.96 11.18 -8.52
N LEU A 31 -6.20 11.64 -8.68
CA LEU A 31 -7.19 10.99 -9.54
C LEU A 31 -6.72 10.87 -11.00
N ARG A 32 -6.15 11.94 -11.59
CA ARG A 32 -5.64 11.90 -12.97
C ARG A 32 -4.52 10.88 -13.12
N ARG A 33 -3.53 10.89 -12.20
CA ARG A 33 -2.42 9.94 -12.22
C ARG A 33 -2.91 8.49 -12.10
N THR A 34 -3.83 8.25 -11.18
CA THR A 34 -4.40 6.92 -10.95
C THR A 34 -5.15 6.41 -12.18
N ARG A 35 -5.99 7.24 -12.81
CA ARG A 35 -6.69 6.88 -14.06
C ARG A 35 -5.72 6.54 -15.19
N GLY A 36 -4.60 7.25 -15.30
CA GLY A 36 -3.55 6.93 -16.27
C GLY A 36 -2.93 5.54 -16.09
N ALA A 37 -3.00 4.98 -14.89
CA ALA A 37 -2.47 3.64 -14.57
C ALA A 37 -3.52 2.52 -14.69
N ALA A 38 -4.79 2.82 -14.99
CA ALA A 38 -5.89 1.84 -14.96
C ALA A 38 -5.64 0.63 -15.88
N GLY A 39 -5.07 0.83 -17.07
CA GLY A 39 -4.76 -0.24 -18.02
C GLY A 39 -3.67 -1.22 -17.58
N ALA A 40 -2.91 -0.90 -16.53
CA ALA A 40 -1.82 -1.75 -16.01
C ALA A 40 -2.25 -2.63 -14.83
N VAL A 41 -3.50 -2.54 -14.38
CA VAL A 41 -4.00 -3.31 -13.22
C VAL A 41 -4.17 -4.78 -13.60
N PRO A 42 -3.50 -5.72 -12.92
CA PRO A 42 -3.63 -7.14 -13.24
C PRO A 42 -5.02 -7.67 -12.90
N ALA A 43 -5.56 -8.56 -13.74
CA ALA A 43 -6.82 -9.25 -13.45
C ALA A 43 -6.70 -10.14 -12.21
N ALA A 44 -7.73 -10.15 -11.37
CA ALA A 44 -7.83 -10.97 -10.17
C ALA A 44 -9.26 -11.51 -9.98
N GLY A 45 -9.37 -12.66 -9.34
CA GLY A 45 -10.67 -13.26 -9.00
C GLY A 45 -11.29 -12.64 -7.73
N LEU A 46 -10.46 -12.05 -6.87
CA LEU A 46 -10.88 -11.34 -5.67
C LEU A 46 -10.22 -9.95 -5.66
N VAL A 47 -11.04 -8.90 -5.57
CA VAL A 47 -10.55 -7.52 -5.56
C VAL A 47 -11.00 -6.84 -4.27
N LEU A 48 -10.03 -6.35 -3.50
CA LEU A 48 -10.22 -5.79 -2.16
C LEU A 48 -9.65 -4.37 -2.07
N THR A 49 -10.15 -3.60 -1.12
CA THR A 49 -9.59 -2.29 -0.79
C THR A 49 -9.64 -2.04 0.72
N ALA A 50 -8.66 -1.33 1.23
CA ALA A 50 -8.77 -0.76 2.57
C ALA A 50 -10.02 0.16 2.66
N PRO A 51 -10.64 0.28 3.86
CA PRO A 51 -11.87 1.06 4.02
C PRO A 51 -11.66 2.58 3.90
N SER A 52 -10.42 3.07 3.86
CA SER A 52 -10.13 4.50 3.78
C SER A 52 -10.60 5.13 2.47
N PRO A 53 -11.04 6.40 2.46
CA PRO A 53 -11.41 7.11 1.25
C PRO A 53 -10.32 7.07 0.17
N ARG A 54 -9.06 7.33 0.54
CA ARG A 54 -7.91 7.30 -0.39
C ARG A 54 -7.78 5.97 -1.14
N CYS A 55 -7.86 4.85 -0.42
CA CYS A 55 -7.75 3.53 -1.03
C CYS A 55 -8.94 3.21 -1.92
N ARG A 56 -10.17 3.56 -1.49
CA ARG A 56 -11.38 3.38 -2.30
C ARG A 56 -11.35 4.22 -3.58
N ASP A 57 -10.96 5.49 -3.47
CA ASP A 57 -10.84 6.37 -4.64
C ASP A 57 -9.76 5.87 -5.60
N THR A 58 -8.64 5.36 -5.06
CA THR A 58 -7.59 4.73 -5.89
C THR A 58 -8.13 3.51 -6.61
N ALA A 59 -8.81 2.59 -5.92
CA ALA A 59 -9.39 1.40 -6.54
C ALA A 59 -10.39 1.77 -7.64
N ALA A 60 -11.32 2.69 -7.36
CA ALA A 60 -12.31 3.16 -8.32
C ALA A 60 -11.67 3.83 -9.54
N ALA A 61 -10.66 4.69 -9.33
CA ALA A 61 -9.94 5.38 -10.41
C ALA A 61 -9.08 4.44 -11.27
N LEU A 62 -8.64 3.30 -10.71
CA LEU A 62 -8.00 2.20 -11.44
C LEU A 62 -8.99 1.32 -12.22
N GLY A 63 -10.30 1.54 -12.08
CA GLY A 63 -11.34 0.71 -12.68
C GLY A 63 -11.55 -0.63 -11.96
N ALA A 64 -11.09 -0.75 -10.71
CA ALA A 64 -11.20 -1.95 -9.91
C ALA A 64 -12.49 -1.91 -9.07
N ASP A 65 -13.41 -2.86 -9.32
CA ASP A 65 -14.60 -3.06 -8.47
C ASP A 65 -14.19 -3.80 -7.19
N ALA A 66 -13.78 -3.03 -6.19
CA ALA A 66 -13.14 -3.54 -4.98
C ALA A 66 -14.10 -3.55 -3.78
N ARG A 67 -14.21 -4.69 -3.12
CA ARG A 67 -14.90 -4.82 -1.84
C ARG A 67 -14.01 -4.29 -0.70
N ALA A 68 -14.58 -3.52 0.22
CA ALA A 68 -13.89 -3.08 1.42
C ALA A 68 -13.54 -4.27 2.33
N GLU A 69 -12.30 -4.32 2.79
CA GLU A 69 -11.77 -5.35 3.69
C GLU A 69 -11.22 -4.67 4.96
N PRO A 70 -11.87 -4.82 6.11
CA PRO A 70 -11.46 -4.17 7.37
C PRO A 70 -10.06 -4.55 7.82
N ALA A 71 -9.59 -5.76 7.51
CA ALA A 71 -8.24 -6.19 7.84
C ALA A 71 -7.15 -5.40 7.12
N LEU A 72 -7.50 -4.70 6.03
CA LEU A 72 -6.58 -3.85 5.26
C LEU A 72 -6.58 -2.38 5.71
N ARG A 73 -7.28 -2.02 6.81
CA ARG A 73 -7.25 -0.64 7.34
C ARG A 73 -5.82 -0.21 7.64
N ASP A 74 -5.56 1.09 7.58
CA ASP A 74 -4.25 1.65 7.95
C ASP A 74 -3.89 1.35 9.41
N LEU A 75 -2.64 1.57 9.78
CA LEU A 75 -2.17 1.56 11.15
C LEU A 75 -2.98 2.58 11.98
N ASP A 76 -3.57 2.13 13.07
CA ASP A 76 -4.24 3.05 13.99
C ASP A 76 -3.20 3.85 14.79
N ALA A 77 -3.07 5.11 14.45
CA ALA A 77 -2.15 6.03 15.10
C ALA A 77 -2.74 6.69 16.37
N GLY A 78 -3.92 6.24 16.84
CA GLY A 78 -4.53 6.74 18.07
C GLY A 78 -4.55 8.28 18.14
N ARG A 79 -4.03 8.83 19.23
CA ARG A 79 -3.98 10.29 19.47
C ARG A 79 -3.01 11.06 18.56
N TRP A 80 -2.17 10.38 17.78
CA TRP A 80 -1.31 11.04 16.79
C TRP A 80 -2.01 11.27 15.44
N ARG A 81 -3.23 10.79 15.27
CA ARG A 81 -4.01 11.03 14.03
C ARG A 81 -4.11 12.52 13.72
N GLY A 82 -3.80 12.88 12.48
CA GLY A 82 -3.76 14.25 11.96
C GLY A 82 -2.50 15.04 12.31
N ARG A 83 -1.59 14.48 13.11
CA ARG A 83 -0.34 15.14 13.49
C ARG A 83 0.81 14.76 12.55
N GLY A 84 1.70 15.70 12.28
CA GLY A 84 2.90 15.50 11.45
C GLY A 84 4.11 15.03 12.27
N LEU A 85 5.09 14.43 11.60
CA LEU A 85 6.33 14.00 12.26
C LEU A 85 7.10 15.16 12.88
N THR A 86 7.16 16.32 12.21
CA THR A 86 7.84 17.52 12.72
C THR A 86 7.20 18.02 14.02
N GLU A 87 5.87 18.02 14.09
CA GLU A 87 5.13 18.38 15.28
C GLU A 87 5.41 17.43 16.44
N LEU A 88 5.39 16.11 16.17
CA LEU A 88 5.65 15.08 17.17
C LEU A 88 7.09 15.10 17.66
N SER A 89 8.06 15.36 16.79
CA SER A 89 9.47 15.48 17.19
C SER A 89 9.72 16.64 18.13
N ALA A 90 8.94 17.71 18.01
CA ALA A 90 9.03 18.88 18.90
C ALA A 90 8.27 18.67 20.22
N SER A 91 7.10 18.04 20.19
CA SER A 91 6.20 17.94 21.35
C SER A 91 6.35 16.64 22.15
N GLU A 92 6.71 15.54 21.51
CA GLU A 92 6.78 14.21 22.11
C GLU A 92 8.00 13.41 21.63
N PRO A 93 9.24 13.95 21.70
CA PRO A 93 10.42 13.31 21.10
C PRO A 93 10.70 11.91 21.65
N GLY A 94 10.51 11.69 22.94
CA GLY A 94 10.73 10.38 23.57
C GLY A 94 9.71 9.33 23.12
N ALA A 95 8.44 9.70 22.98
CA ALA A 95 7.39 8.82 22.49
C ALA A 95 7.62 8.47 21.01
N LEU A 96 8.00 9.45 20.20
CA LEU A 96 8.32 9.24 18.80
C LEU A 96 9.56 8.33 18.64
N ALA A 97 10.61 8.54 19.44
CA ALA A 97 11.80 7.69 19.43
C ALA A 97 11.45 6.23 19.81
N ALA A 98 10.65 6.03 20.86
CA ALA A 98 10.20 4.70 21.26
C ALA A 98 9.43 4.00 20.12
N TRP A 99 8.51 4.70 19.45
CA TRP A 99 7.74 4.14 18.34
C TRP A 99 8.63 3.77 17.13
N LEU A 100 9.68 4.56 16.84
CA LEU A 100 10.61 4.29 15.73
C LEU A 100 11.60 3.15 16.00
N THR A 101 11.86 2.82 17.27
CA THR A 101 12.90 1.85 17.64
C THR A 101 12.37 0.56 18.23
N ASP A 102 11.18 0.56 18.83
CA ASP A 102 10.53 -0.63 19.38
C ASP A 102 9.22 -0.93 18.63
N PRO A 103 9.18 -2.01 17.82
CA PRO A 103 7.97 -2.41 17.09
C PRO A 103 6.78 -2.79 18.00
N GLY A 104 7.02 -3.04 19.29
CA GLY A 104 5.97 -3.31 20.28
C GLY A 104 5.40 -2.03 20.91
N ALA A 105 6.07 -0.88 20.74
CA ALA A 105 5.63 0.36 21.32
C ALA A 105 4.41 0.96 20.56
N ALA A 106 3.40 1.38 21.31
CA ALA A 106 2.26 2.13 20.82
C ALA A 106 1.99 3.37 21.70
N PRO A 107 2.94 4.31 21.80
CA PRO A 107 2.81 5.46 22.71
C PRO A 107 1.65 6.38 22.36
N HIS A 108 1.11 6.27 21.17
CA HIS A 108 -0.09 6.97 20.70
C HIS A 108 -1.41 6.32 21.14
N GLY A 109 -1.37 5.12 21.73
CA GLY A 109 -2.57 4.41 22.20
C GLY A 109 -3.37 3.71 21.09
N GLY A 110 -2.79 3.58 19.88
CA GLY A 110 -3.33 2.81 18.78
C GLY A 110 -2.64 1.46 18.60
N GLU A 111 -2.43 1.03 17.34
CA GLU A 111 -1.74 -0.23 17.01
C GLU A 111 -0.21 -0.04 17.06
N SER A 112 0.50 -1.00 17.67
CA SER A 112 1.94 -1.14 17.48
C SER A 112 2.26 -1.69 16.08
N VAL A 113 3.50 -1.62 15.65
CA VAL A 113 3.95 -2.26 14.40
C VAL A 113 3.70 -3.77 14.45
N ARG A 114 3.93 -4.42 15.61
CA ARG A 114 3.65 -5.85 15.81
C ARG A 114 2.18 -6.19 15.62
N ASP A 115 1.27 -5.34 16.09
CA ASP A 115 -0.17 -5.56 15.92
C ASP A 115 -0.57 -5.50 14.45
N VAL A 116 -0.04 -4.52 13.71
CA VAL A 116 -0.30 -4.40 12.25
C VAL A 116 0.27 -5.58 11.49
N VAL A 117 1.48 -6.05 11.83
CA VAL A 117 2.10 -7.23 11.24
C VAL A 117 1.27 -8.48 11.51
N ALA A 118 0.80 -8.68 12.74
CA ALA A 118 -0.05 -9.81 13.10
C ALA A 118 -1.38 -9.78 12.34
N ARG A 119 -2.04 -8.62 12.25
CA ARG A 119 -3.30 -8.44 11.53
C ARG A 119 -3.14 -8.68 10.03
N ALA A 120 -2.12 -8.08 9.41
CA ALA A 120 -1.84 -8.27 7.99
C ALA A 120 -1.46 -9.72 7.68
N GLY A 121 -0.70 -10.37 8.55
CA GLY A 121 -0.35 -11.78 8.45
C GLY A 121 -1.56 -12.70 8.53
N THR A 122 -2.44 -12.51 9.51
CA THR A 122 -3.68 -13.28 9.63
C THR A 122 -4.56 -13.15 8.39
N TRP A 123 -4.67 -11.93 7.84
CA TRP A 123 -5.39 -11.70 6.59
C TRP A 123 -4.73 -12.43 5.42
N LEU A 124 -3.40 -12.31 5.27
CA LEU A 124 -2.65 -12.92 4.17
C LEU A 124 -2.75 -14.45 4.18
N ASP A 125 -2.63 -15.07 5.36
CA ASP A 125 -2.69 -16.52 5.52
C ASP A 125 -4.10 -17.08 5.35
N GLY A 126 -5.13 -16.26 5.56
CA GLY A 126 -6.53 -16.61 5.36
C GLY A 126 -7.05 -16.46 3.93
N LEU A 127 -6.22 -16.02 2.98
CA LEU A 127 -6.65 -15.81 1.60
C LEU A 127 -6.94 -17.12 0.87
N PRO A 128 -7.99 -17.13 0.01
CA PRO A 128 -8.29 -18.29 -0.82
C PRO A 128 -7.25 -18.47 -1.94
N ASP A 129 -7.13 -19.69 -2.45
CA ASP A 129 -6.36 -19.97 -3.65
C ASP A 129 -6.76 -19.09 -4.82
N GLY A 130 -5.79 -18.68 -5.63
CA GLY A 130 -6.02 -17.87 -6.82
C GLY A 130 -5.33 -16.51 -6.78
N ARG A 131 -5.88 -15.55 -7.52
CA ARG A 131 -5.33 -14.19 -7.66
C ARG A 131 -6.18 -13.21 -6.87
N VAL A 132 -5.54 -12.51 -5.95
CA VAL A 132 -6.12 -11.46 -5.10
C VAL A 132 -5.45 -10.14 -5.41
N LEU A 133 -6.24 -9.13 -5.70
CA LEU A 133 -5.79 -7.74 -5.81
C LEU A 133 -6.27 -6.96 -4.60
N ALA A 134 -5.40 -6.19 -3.97
CA ALA A 134 -5.80 -5.35 -2.85
C ALA A 134 -5.15 -3.96 -2.92
N VAL A 135 -5.97 -2.91 -2.80
CA VAL A 135 -5.49 -1.53 -2.65
C VAL A 135 -5.44 -1.20 -1.17
N THR A 136 -4.24 -0.96 -0.63
CA THR A 136 -4.05 -0.69 0.80
C THR A 136 -2.86 0.22 1.06
N THR A 137 -2.75 0.73 2.29
CA THR A 137 -1.75 1.71 2.69
C THR A 137 -0.32 1.13 2.72
N PRO A 138 0.71 1.98 2.59
CA PRO A 138 2.09 1.54 2.72
C PRO A 138 2.39 0.81 4.02
N ALA A 139 1.75 1.17 5.14
CA ALA A 139 1.95 0.49 6.41
C ALA A 139 1.49 -0.97 6.37
N VAL A 140 0.33 -1.25 5.77
CA VAL A 140 -0.18 -2.61 5.63
C VAL A 140 0.64 -3.42 4.62
N ILE A 141 1.12 -2.80 3.54
CA ILE A 141 2.02 -3.48 2.59
C ILE A 141 3.33 -3.87 3.28
N ARG A 142 3.96 -2.96 4.03
CA ARG A 142 5.16 -3.26 4.84
C ARG A 142 4.92 -4.40 5.81
N ALA A 143 3.80 -4.37 6.52
CA ALA A 143 3.41 -5.39 7.49
C ALA A 143 3.23 -6.76 6.83
N ALA A 144 2.56 -6.82 5.68
CA ALA A 144 2.41 -8.04 4.89
C ALA A 144 3.77 -8.59 4.41
N LEU A 145 4.71 -7.71 4.02
CA LEU A 145 6.07 -8.11 3.63
C LEU A 145 6.87 -8.66 4.82
N VAL A 146 6.81 -7.98 5.97
CA VAL A 146 7.47 -8.45 7.21
C VAL A 146 6.98 -9.86 7.56
N HIS A 147 5.66 -10.08 7.54
CA HIS A 147 5.08 -11.40 7.82
C HIS A 147 5.47 -12.43 6.77
N ALA A 148 5.24 -12.14 5.49
CA ALA A 148 5.44 -13.08 4.38
C ALA A 148 6.89 -13.57 4.26
N LEU A 149 7.85 -12.71 4.55
CA LEU A 149 9.28 -13.02 4.46
C LEU A 149 9.91 -13.40 5.80
N ALA A 150 9.10 -13.54 6.85
CA ALA A 150 9.55 -13.83 8.21
C ALA A 150 10.67 -12.86 8.67
N LEU A 151 10.56 -11.59 8.31
CA LEU A 151 11.53 -10.57 8.70
C LEU A 151 11.34 -10.18 10.17
N PRO A 152 12.41 -9.73 10.85
CA PRO A 152 12.27 -9.07 12.14
C PRO A 152 11.32 -7.85 12.01
N ALA A 153 10.47 -7.61 13.02
CA ALA A 153 9.49 -6.52 12.98
C ALA A 153 10.15 -5.13 12.79
N GLU A 154 11.39 -4.95 13.23
CA GLU A 154 12.22 -3.76 13.03
C GLU A 154 12.47 -3.45 11.56
N SER A 155 12.34 -4.44 10.67
CA SER A 155 12.47 -4.25 9.23
C SER A 155 11.34 -3.40 8.63
N PHE A 156 10.22 -3.25 9.33
CA PHE A 156 9.07 -2.47 8.89
C PHE A 156 9.45 -1.04 8.45
N TRP A 157 10.33 -0.38 9.20
CA TRP A 157 10.78 0.98 8.93
C TRP A 157 11.80 1.09 7.78
N ARG A 158 12.34 -0.04 7.35
CA ARG A 158 13.38 -0.12 6.30
C ARG A 158 12.80 -0.49 4.93
N LEU A 159 11.52 -0.82 4.87
CA LEU A 159 10.81 -1.13 3.63
C LEU A 159 10.21 0.17 3.07
N ASP A 160 10.59 0.53 1.86
CA ASP A 160 10.01 1.67 1.17
C ASP A 160 8.94 1.21 0.17
N VAL A 161 7.76 1.83 0.25
CA VAL A 161 6.62 1.53 -0.60
C VAL A 161 6.20 2.81 -1.30
N GLN A 162 6.53 2.88 -2.59
CA GLN A 162 6.22 4.05 -3.40
C GLN A 162 4.72 4.11 -3.76
N PRO A 163 4.16 5.31 -3.96
CA PRO A 163 2.77 5.47 -4.40
C PRO A 163 2.54 4.86 -5.78
N LEU A 164 1.35 4.30 -6.00
CA LEU A 164 0.95 3.66 -7.25
C LEU A 164 1.96 2.60 -7.73
N THR A 165 2.50 1.84 -6.81
CA THR A 165 3.35 0.68 -7.13
C THR A 165 2.63 -0.62 -6.82
N LEU A 166 3.02 -1.67 -7.54
CA LEU A 166 2.55 -3.02 -7.36
C LEU A 166 3.60 -3.85 -6.61
N THR A 167 3.20 -4.42 -5.48
CA THR A 167 3.97 -5.43 -4.74
C THR A 167 3.27 -6.77 -4.89
N GLU A 168 3.97 -7.78 -5.38
CA GLU A 168 3.40 -9.10 -5.63
C GLU A 168 4.01 -10.13 -4.70
N LEU A 169 3.14 -10.84 -3.99
CA LEU A 169 3.48 -12.03 -3.19
C LEU A 169 2.87 -13.26 -3.84
N SER A 170 3.62 -14.34 -3.94
CA SER A 170 3.10 -15.62 -4.38
C SER A 170 3.54 -16.72 -3.42
N GLY A 171 2.59 -17.53 -2.96
CA GLY A 171 2.93 -18.52 -1.94
C GLY A 171 1.92 -19.62 -1.79
N ARG A 172 2.29 -20.56 -0.91
CA ARG A 172 1.47 -21.68 -0.44
C ARG A 172 1.96 -22.14 0.92
N GLY A 173 1.05 -22.38 1.86
CA GLY A 173 1.38 -22.97 3.16
C GLY A 173 2.38 -22.12 3.96
N GLY A 174 2.21 -20.82 4.00
CA GLY A 174 3.07 -19.90 4.75
C GLY A 174 4.43 -19.58 4.11
N ARG A 175 4.75 -20.14 2.94
CA ARG A 175 5.97 -19.81 2.19
C ARG A 175 5.65 -18.86 1.04
N TRP A 176 6.19 -17.66 1.12
CA TRP A 176 5.94 -16.59 0.17
C TRP A 176 7.19 -16.20 -0.62
N ASN A 177 7.02 -15.91 -1.90
CA ASN A 177 8.03 -15.29 -2.74
C ASN A 177 7.59 -13.86 -3.05
N LEU A 178 8.50 -12.90 -2.91
CA LEU A 178 8.27 -11.51 -3.21
C LEU A 178 8.74 -11.17 -4.61
N ARG A 179 7.90 -10.46 -5.37
CA ARG A 179 8.30 -9.67 -6.54
C ARG A 179 8.22 -8.20 -6.15
N CYS A 180 9.36 -7.53 -6.10
CA CYS A 180 9.45 -6.13 -5.69
C CYS A 180 8.71 -5.18 -6.64
N GLY A 181 8.08 -4.16 -6.05
CA GLY A 181 7.14 -3.22 -6.63
C GLY A 181 7.51 -2.68 -8.00
N ALA A 182 6.87 -3.22 -9.04
CA ALA A 182 6.90 -2.59 -10.33
C ALA A 182 5.97 -1.36 -10.29
N PRO A 183 6.37 -0.20 -10.86
CA PRO A 183 5.45 0.90 -11.04
C PRO A 183 4.31 0.45 -11.94
N LEU A 184 3.07 0.87 -11.62
CA LEU A 184 1.97 0.74 -12.57
C LEU A 184 2.29 1.69 -13.72
N ALA A 185 2.73 1.12 -14.84
CA ALA A 185 3.12 1.91 -16.00
C ALA A 185 1.93 2.71 -16.50
N VAL A 186 2.11 4.02 -16.67
CA VAL A 186 1.23 4.81 -17.53
C VAL A 186 1.43 4.25 -18.93
N PRO A 187 0.38 3.82 -19.67
CA PRO A 187 0.55 3.46 -21.06
C PRO A 187 1.21 4.62 -21.79
N GLY A 188 2.46 4.42 -22.23
CA GLY A 188 3.11 5.40 -23.10
C GLY A 188 2.25 5.64 -24.33
N PRO A 189 2.27 6.82 -24.96
CA PRO A 189 1.64 7.03 -26.26
C PRO A 189 2.14 5.93 -27.18
N ALA A 190 1.19 5.23 -27.83
CA ALA A 190 1.50 4.24 -28.82
C ALA A 190 2.52 4.87 -29.79
N HIS A 191 3.68 4.25 -29.94
CA HIS A 191 4.67 4.71 -30.91
C HIS A 191 3.99 4.65 -32.28
N GLY A 192 3.50 5.82 -32.70
CA GLY A 192 2.95 6.01 -34.03
C GLY A 192 4.02 5.65 -35.06
N GLU A 193 3.57 4.99 -36.10
CA GLU A 193 4.28 4.61 -37.28
C GLU A 193 5.34 5.65 -37.68
N SER A 194 6.57 5.17 -37.83
CA SER A 194 7.65 5.91 -38.42
C SER A 194 7.20 6.37 -39.83
N PRO A 195 7.25 7.67 -40.17
CA PRO A 195 6.91 8.09 -41.50
C PRO A 195 7.89 7.43 -42.51
N ALA A 196 7.32 6.76 -43.50
CA ALA A 196 8.06 6.19 -44.61
C ALA A 196 8.97 7.28 -45.24
N ALA A 197 10.24 6.97 -45.43
CA ALA A 197 11.17 7.81 -46.12
C ALA A 197 10.68 8.05 -47.55
N PRO A 198 10.80 9.27 -48.10
CA PRO A 198 10.50 9.49 -49.51
C PRO A 198 11.58 8.82 -50.36
N GLU A 199 11.12 7.95 -51.27
CA GLU A 199 11.99 7.45 -52.35
C GLU A 199 12.40 8.60 -53.25
N ALA A 200 13.73 8.69 -53.51
CA ALA A 200 14.33 9.56 -54.49
C ALA A 200 14.53 8.83 -55.81
#